data_603ef14eaa2d88a19fad62f901dc0eed
#
_entry.id   603ef14eaa2d88a19fad62f901dc0eed
#
_cell.length_a   1.000
_cell.length_b   1.000
_cell.length_c   1.000
_cell.angle_alpha   90.00
_cell.angle_beta   90.00
_cell.angle_gamma   90.00
#
_symmetry.space_group_name_H-M   'P 1'
#
loop_
_entity.id
_entity.type
_entity.pdbx_description
1 polymer ?
#
loop_
_entity_poly.entity_id
_entity_poly.type
_entity_poly.pdbx_seq_one_letter_code
_entity_poly.pdbx_strand_id
1 'polypeptide(L)'
;DKNKLYALHAPEVECISKGKARKRYEFGVKASIVVTHKNGLLVGARSFPGNPYDGHVLSAQLEQTNILLEGAGKLPKQVFVDLGYRGIDHDNPNVEVIHRGKYRSLTQLQRRCLRRRPAVEPTIGHLKANHRMDRCWLKGKLGDALHTVLCATGFNLRWLLRAMVRLGLKAVFLRSLWRRLLAAILENEARRDARRAPGVVFQGW
;
A
#
# COMPACT_ATOMS: atom_id res chain seq x y z
N ASP A 1 -27.56 13.30 8.31
CA ASP A 1 -27.39 14.21 7.15
C ASP A 1 -26.58 13.47 6.06
N LYS A 2 -27.28 13.02 5.03
CA LYS A 2 -26.67 12.53 3.79
C LYS A 2 -26.20 13.79 3.03
N ASN A 3 -24.93 13.83 2.58
CA ASN A 3 -24.29 14.93 1.82
C ASN A 3 -23.68 16.08 2.65
N LYS A 4 -23.21 15.81 3.85
CA LYS A 4 -22.46 16.80 4.61
C LYS A 4 -21.04 16.93 4.08
N LEU A 5 -20.64 18.15 3.68
CA LEU A 5 -19.26 18.47 3.34
C LEU A 5 -18.47 18.78 4.61
N TYR A 6 -17.35 18.08 4.81
CA TYR A 6 -16.47 18.29 5.97
C TYR A 6 -15.31 19.24 5.65
N ALA A 7 -14.93 19.37 4.37
CA ALA A 7 -13.93 20.32 3.90
C ALA A 7 -14.30 20.84 2.51
N LEU A 8 -14.37 22.18 2.36
CA LEU A 8 -14.72 22.81 1.06
C LEU A 8 -13.66 22.58 -0.01
N HIS A 9 -12.38 22.53 0.38
CA HIS A 9 -11.25 22.33 -0.53
C HIS A 9 -10.95 20.86 -0.83
N ALA A 10 -11.61 19.93 -0.15
CA ALA A 10 -11.45 18.47 -0.29
C ALA A 10 -12.81 17.79 -0.03
N PRO A 11 -13.75 17.84 -0.99
CA PRO A 11 -15.11 17.32 -0.83
C PRO A 11 -15.15 15.80 -0.63
N GLU A 12 -14.06 15.09 -0.96
CA GLU A 12 -13.87 13.64 -0.74
C GLU A 12 -13.63 13.25 0.72
N VAL A 13 -13.40 14.22 1.61
CA VAL A 13 -13.14 13.97 3.04
C VAL A 13 -14.39 13.44 3.72
N GLU A 14 -14.25 12.30 4.38
CA GLU A 14 -15.27 11.62 5.15
C GLU A 14 -15.06 11.78 6.66
N CYS A 15 -16.12 11.67 7.42
CA CYS A 15 -16.08 11.60 8.88
C CYS A 15 -16.08 10.13 9.31
N ILE A 16 -14.96 9.67 9.87
CA ILE A 16 -14.75 8.29 10.30
C ILE A 16 -14.89 8.20 11.80
N SER A 17 -15.90 7.49 12.30
CA SER A 17 -16.07 7.22 13.72
C SER A 17 -15.07 6.16 14.19
N LYS A 18 -14.32 6.45 15.24
CA LYS A 18 -13.29 5.53 15.81
C LYS A 18 -13.73 4.81 17.07
N GLY A 19 -14.87 5.17 17.65
CA GLY A 19 -15.35 4.58 18.90
C GLY A 19 -14.42 4.79 20.11
N LYS A 20 -13.40 5.68 20.00
CA LYS A 20 -12.45 5.97 21.08
C LYS A 20 -12.92 7.18 21.91
N ALA A 21 -12.85 7.08 23.23
CA ALA A 21 -13.32 8.14 24.14
C ALA A 21 -12.63 9.50 23.92
N ARG A 22 -11.31 9.51 23.67
CA ARG A 22 -10.52 10.75 23.49
C ARG A 22 -10.60 11.34 22.08
N LYS A 23 -10.77 10.51 21.04
CA LYS A 23 -10.82 10.94 19.64
C LYS A 23 -11.92 10.17 18.94
N ARG A 24 -13.12 10.69 19.03
CA ARG A 24 -14.33 10.03 18.49
C ARG A 24 -14.35 9.98 16.96
N TYR A 25 -13.84 11.02 16.31
CA TYR A 25 -13.90 11.18 14.86
C TYR A 25 -12.50 11.45 14.30
N GLU A 26 -12.24 10.88 13.13
CA GLU A 26 -11.13 11.25 12.25
C GLU A 26 -11.71 11.69 10.91
N PHE A 27 -11.11 12.71 10.31
CA PHE A 27 -11.52 13.23 9.01
C PHE A 27 -10.49 12.84 7.96
N GLY A 28 -10.97 12.35 6.81
CA GLY A 28 -10.11 11.89 5.72
C GLY A 28 -10.76 10.76 4.94
N VAL A 29 -9.96 10.05 4.15
CA VAL A 29 -10.37 8.88 3.40
C VAL A 29 -9.84 7.61 4.08
N LYS A 30 -10.63 6.55 4.11
CA LYS A 30 -10.20 5.25 4.65
C LYS A 30 -9.07 4.69 3.79
N ALA A 31 -7.94 4.36 4.40
CA ALA A 31 -6.84 3.64 3.77
C ALA A 31 -6.69 2.24 4.38
N SER A 32 -6.51 1.23 3.53
CA SER A 32 -6.17 -0.14 3.93
C SER A 32 -4.75 -0.45 3.53
N ILE A 33 -4.04 -1.20 4.35
CA ILE A 33 -2.68 -1.66 4.09
C ILE A 33 -2.56 -3.16 4.31
N VAL A 34 -1.72 -3.82 3.52
CA VAL A 34 -1.35 -5.22 3.68
C VAL A 34 0.14 -5.31 3.98
N VAL A 35 0.47 -5.99 5.09
CA VAL A 35 1.83 -6.11 5.61
C VAL A 35 2.25 -7.57 5.63
N THR A 36 3.46 -7.89 5.15
CA THR A 36 3.98 -9.25 5.24
C THR A 36 4.30 -9.63 6.69
N HIS A 37 3.90 -10.84 7.08
CA HIS A 37 4.02 -11.31 8.46
C HIS A 37 5.48 -11.37 8.98
N LYS A 38 6.44 -11.81 8.14
CA LYS A 38 7.83 -11.99 8.57
C LYS A 38 8.62 -10.67 8.56
N ASN A 39 8.55 -9.94 7.47
CA ASN A 39 9.48 -8.85 7.20
C ASN A 39 8.88 -7.46 7.41
N GLY A 40 7.56 -7.36 7.62
CA GLY A 40 6.89 -6.07 7.81
C GLY A 40 6.88 -5.19 6.53
N LEU A 41 7.04 -5.80 5.34
CA LEU A 41 6.94 -5.08 4.07
C LEU A 41 5.48 -4.82 3.72
N LEU A 42 5.19 -3.66 3.20
CA LEU A 42 3.88 -3.30 2.67
C LEU A 42 3.74 -3.86 1.25
N VAL A 43 2.81 -4.78 1.07
CA VAL A 43 2.51 -5.45 -0.21
C VAL A 43 1.15 -5.07 -0.78
N GLY A 44 0.46 -4.15 -0.12
CA GLY A 44 -0.78 -3.54 -0.59
C GLY A 44 -1.06 -2.26 0.17
N ALA A 45 -1.55 -1.24 -0.53
CA ALA A 45 -1.98 0.03 0.04
C ALA A 45 -3.02 0.67 -0.87
N ARG A 46 -4.26 0.82 -0.39
CA ARG A 46 -5.38 1.32 -1.19
C ARG A 46 -6.26 2.25 -0.36
N SER A 47 -6.72 3.34 -0.97
CA SER A 47 -7.72 4.22 -0.38
C SER A 47 -9.13 3.79 -0.79
N PHE A 48 -10.09 3.99 0.11
CA PHE A 48 -11.50 3.63 -0.08
C PHE A 48 -12.40 4.82 0.25
N PRO A 49 -12.87 5.55 -0.77
CA PRO A 49 -13.85 6.62 -0.59
C PRO A 49 -15.17 6.11 -0.03
N GLY A 50 -15.94 6.99 0.65
CA GLY A 50 -17.26 6.67 1.18
C GLY A 50 -17.22 5.88 2.48
N ASN A 51 -16.06 5.75 3.13
CA ASN A 51 -15.88 5.05 4.41
C ASN A 51 -16.60 3.69 4.49
N PRO A 52 -16.38 2.76 3.53
CA PRO A 52 -17.05 1.46 3.53
C PRO A 52 -16.72 0.64 4.78
N TYR A 53 -17.58 -0.32 5.13
CA TYR A 53 -17.31 -1.27 6.20
C TYR A 53 -16.02 -2.08 5.92
N ASP A 54 -15.27 -2.42 6.97
CA ASP A 54 -13.95 -3.08 6.81
C ASP A 54 -14.02 -4.38 6.03
N GLY A 55 -15.07 -5.18 6.23
CA GLY A 55 -15.28 -6.41 5.49
C GLY A 55 -15.36 -6.21 3.97
N HIS A 56 -16.02 -5.15 3.52
CA HIS A 56 -16.22 -4.89 2.09
C HIS A 56 -14.93 -4.44 1.36
N VAL A 57 -13.89 -4.04 2.09
CA VAL A 57 -12.65 -3.58 1.46
C VAL A 57 -11.62 -4.69 1.24
N LEU A 58 -11.80 -5.87 1.87
CA LEU A 58 -10.80 -6.94 1.87
C LEU A 58 -10.59 -7.52 0.47
N SER A 59 -11.65 -7.84 -0.27
CA SER A 59 -11.56 -8.43 -1.60
C SER A 59 -10.79 -7.51 -2.56
N ALA A 60 -11.19 -6.24 -2.64
CA ALA A 60 -10.51 -5.24 -3.48
C ALA A 60 -9.05 -4.98 -3.05
N GLN A 61 -8.75 -5.09 -1.75
CA GLN A 61 -7.38 -4.96 -1.24
C GLN A 61 -6.53 -6.17 -1.59
N LEU A 62 -7.09 -7.38 -1.53
CA LEU A 62 -6.41 -8.62 -1.92
C LEU A 62 -6.14 -8.67 -3.42
N GLU A 63 -7.09 -8.21 -4.25
CA GLU A 63 -6.91 -8.06 -5.68
C GLU A 63 -5.67 -7.21 -6.01
N GLN A 64 -5.57 -6.00 -5.43
CA GLN A 64 -4.39 -5.16 -5.58
C GLN A 64 -3.11 -5.87 -5.13
N THR A 65 -3.17 -6.55 -3.99
CA THR A 65 -2.02 -7.29 -3.44
C THR A 65 -1.57 -8.40 -4.38
N ASN A 66 -2.50 -9.12 -5.00
CA ASN A 66 -2.22 -10.18 -5.96
C ASN A 66 -1.53 -9.62 -7.21
N ILE A 67 -2.03 -8.51 -7.76
CA ILE A 67 -1.42 -7.81 -8.90
C ILE A 67 0.02 -7.41 -8.57
N LEU A 68 0.26 -6.83 -7.40
CA LEU A 68 1.60 -6.38 -6.99
C LEU A 68 2.57 -7.55 -6.73
N LEU A 69 2.08 -8.71 -6.35
CA LEU A 69 2.88 -9.91 -6.06
C LEU A 69 3.00 -10.87 -7.24
N GLU A 70 2.29 -10.64 -8.34
CA GLU A 70 2.29 -11.50 -9.53
C GLU A 70 3.72 -11.74 -10.04
N GLY A 71 4.51 -10.69 -10.21
CA GLY A 71 5.92 -10.78 -10.63
C GLY A 71 6.84 -11.51 -9.65
N ALA A 72 6.44 -11.67 -8.38
CA ALA A 72 7.16 -12.42 -7.38
C ALA A 72 6.76 -13.92 -7.33
N GLY A 73 5.73 -14.32 -8.07
CA GLY A 73 5.21 -15.70 -8.10
C GLY A 73 4.66 -16.18 -6.75
N LYS A 74 4.25 -15.27 -5.86
CA LYS A 74 3.80 -15.60 -4.51
C LYS A 74 2.48 -14.90 -4.21
N LEU A 75 1.43 -15.68 -4.06
CA LEU A 75 0.12 -15.18 -3.65
C LEU A 75 -0.13 -15.45 -2.15
N PRO A 76 -0.86 -14.57 -1.46
CA PRO A 76 -1.23 -14.79 -0.06
C PRO A 76 -2.20 -15.97 0.04
N LYS A 77 -1.86 -16.96 0.87
CA LYS A 77 -2.75 -18.10 1.18
C LYS A 77 -3.57 -17.85 2.45
N GLN A 78 -3.06 -17.04 3.36
CA GLN A 78 -3.68 -16.73 4.64
C GLN A 78 -3.58 -15.23 4.93
N VAL A 79 -4.65 -14.66 5.46
CA VAL A 79 -4.73 -13.26 5.87
C VAL A 79 -5.20 -13.15 7.31
N PHE A 80 -4.43 -12.44 8.14
CA PHE A 80 -4.73 -12.21 9.54
C PHE A 80 -5.36 -10.83 9.70
N VAL A 81 -6.65 -10.79 10.06
CA VAL A 81 -7.45 -9.58 10.11
C VAL A 81 -8.03 -9.32 11.49
N ASP A 82 -8.63 -8.14 11.68
CA ASP A 82 -9.35 -7.78 12.90
C ASP A 82 -10.77 -8.37 12.91
N LEU A 83 -11.46 -8.23 14.03
CA LEU A 83 -12.84 -8.70 14.20
C LEU A 83 -13.83 -7.97 13.28
N GLY A 84 -13.50 -6.77 12.80
CA GLY A 84 -14.28 -6.04 11.79
C GLY A 84 -14.45 -6.76 10.45
N TYR A 85 -13.67 -7.81 10.20
CA TYR A 85 -13.70 -8.61 8.97
C TYR A 85 -14.42 -9.96 9.13
N ARG A 86 -15.37 -10.07 10.05
CA ARG A 86 -16.18 -11.30 10.21
C ARG A 86 -17.14 -11.48 9.04
N GLY A 87 -17.39 -12.75 8.66
CA GLY A 87 -18.44 -13.13 7.70
C GLY A 87 -18.10 -12.93 6.23
N ILE A 88 -16.86 -12.56 5.88
CA ILE A 88 -16.41 -12.28 4.50
C ILE A 88 -15.62 -13.43 3.86
N ASP A 89 -15.63 -14.60 4.49
CA ASP A 89 -14.87 -15.75 3.99
C ASP A 89 -15.33 -16.19 2.60
N HIS A 90 -16.65 -16.16 2.35
CA HIS A 90 -17.24 -16.53 1.07
C HIS A 90 -16.86 -15.59 -0.09
N ASP A 91 -16.56 -14.32 0.21
CA ASP A 91 -16.13 -13.33 -0.79
C ASP A 91 -14.67 -13.53 -1.20
N ASN A 92 -13.91 -14.36 -0.46
CA ASN A 92 -12.47 -14.57 -0.68
C ASN A 92 -12.11 -16.06 -0.67
N PRO A 93 -12.64 -16.88 -1.58
CA PRO A 93 -12.52 -18.35 -1.53
C PRO A 93 -11.07 -18.85 -1.67
N ASN A 94 -10.20 -18.06 -2.28
CA ASN A 94 -8.80 -18.44 -2.54
C ASN A 94 -7.85 -18.11 -1.37
N VAL A 95 -8.35 -17.44 -0.31
CA VAL A 95 -7.53 -16.97 0.81
C VAL A 95 -8.21 -17.31 2.13
N GLU A 96 -7.52 -18.00 3.01
CA GLU A 96 -8.02 -18.30 4.36
C GLU A 96 -8.00 -17.02 5.22
N VAL A 97 -9.19 -16.53 5.59
CA VAL A 97 -9.35 -15.35 6.45
C VAL A 97 -9.34 -15.77 7.92
N ILE A 98 -8.34 -15.29 8.66
CA ILE A 98 -8.09 -15.66 10.07
C ILE A 98 -8.28 -14.44 10.97
N HIS A 99 -9.17 -14.56 11.95
CA HIS A 99 -9.42 -13.53 12.96
C HIS A 99 -9.65 -14.16 14.36
N ARG A 100 -9.65 -13.35 15.42
CA ARG A 100 -9.81 -13.81 16.80
C ARG A 100 -11.11 -14.59 17.07
N GLY A 101 -12.16 -14.34 16.30
CA GLY A 101 -13.44 -15.08 16.43
C GLY A 101 -13.32 -16.56 16.09
N LYS A 102 -12.32 -16.96 15.29
CA LYS A 102 -12.03 -18.36 14.94
C LYS A 102 -11.00 -19.03 15.85
N TYR A 103 -10.58 -18.40 16.94
CA TYR A 103 -9.41 -18.82 17.74
C TYR A 103 -9.43 -20.28 18.17
N ARG A 104 -10.61 -20.83 18.48
CA ARG A 104 -10.74 -22.24 18.94
C ARG A 104 -10.40 -23.26 17.85
N SER A 105 -10.74 -22.97 16.59
CA SER A 105 -10.49 -23.85 15.42
C SER A 105 -9.08 -23.71 14.81
N LEU A 106 -8.28 -22.73 15.27
CA LEU A 106 -6.97 -22.44 14.70
C LEU A 106 -5.90 -23.41 15.17
N THR A 107 -4.98 -23.75 14.26
CA THR A 107 -3.75 -24.47 14.58
C THR A 107 -2.84 -23.64 15.50
N GLN A 108 -1.89 -24.30 16.16
CA GLN A 108 -0.90 -23.62 17.04
C GLN A 108 -0.08 -22.56 16.25
N LEU A 109 0.28 -22.85 15.01
CA LEU A 109 1.00 -21.92 14.14
C LEU A 109 0.15 -20.69 13.82
N GLN A 110 -1.11 -20.87 13.43
CA GLN A 110 -2.04 -19.78 13.14
C GLN A 110 -2.29 -18.90 14.38
N ARG A 111 -2.43 -19.51 15.56
CA ARG A 111 -2.55 -18.75 16.83
C ARG A 111 -1.30 -17.92 17.12
N ARG A 112 -0.09 -18.45 16.85
CA ARG A 112 1.17 -17.71 16.96
C ARG A 112 1.21 -16.53 15.98
N CYS A 113 0.80 -16.74 14.73
CA CYS A 113 0.71 -15.69 13.72
C CYS A 113 -0.30 -14.61 14.10
N LEU A 114 -1.49 -15.00 14.57
CA LEU A 114 -2.54 -14.08 15.00
C LEU A 114 -2.08 -13.19 16.19
N ARG A 115 -1.26 -13.71 17.10
CA ARG A 115 -0.67 -12.91 18.19
C ARG A 115 0.27 -11.81 17.69
N ARG A 116 0.86 -11.94 16.49
CA ARG A 116 1.71 -10.92 15.87
C ARG A 116 0.92 -9.87 15.08
N ARG A 117 -0.37 -10.08 14.85
CA ARG A 117 -1.20 -9.13 14.10
C ARG A 117 -1.12 -7.69 14.64
N PRO A 118 -1.13 -7.43 15.96
CA PRO A 118 -0.99 -6.06 16.49
C PRO A 118 0.28 -5.33 16.06
N ALA A 119 1.31 -6.03 15.56
CA ALA A 119 2.52 -5.41 15.01
C ALA A 119 2.26 -4.54 13.76
N VAL A 120 1.06 -4.60 13.18
CA VAL A 120 0.62 -3.67 12.12
C VAL A 120 0.37 -2.27 12.67
N GLU A 121 -0.03 -2.13 13.92
CA GLU A 121 -0.34 -0.82 14.53
C GLU A 121 0.86 0.14 14.57
N PRO A 122 2.07 -0.26 15.00
CA PRO A 122 3.27 0.54 14.86
C PRO A 122 3.57 0.92 13.39
N THR A 123 3.33 0.01 12.43
CA THR A 123 3.52 0.30 11.00
C THR A 123 2.58 1.42 10.55
N ILE A 124 1.31 1.39 10.96
CA ILE A 124 0.35 2.47 10.68
C ILE A 124 0.82 3.77 11.33
N GLY A 125 1.32 3.72 12.56
CA GLY A 125 1.90 4.88 13.25
C GLY A 125 3.06 5.50 12.46
N HIS A 126 3.98 4.66 11.96
CA HIS A 126 5.11 5.11 11.13
C HIS A 126 4.66 5.68 9.77
N LEU A 127 3.66 5.08 9.12
CA LEU A 127 3.11 5.62 7.89
C LEU A 127 2.53 7.02 8.11
N LYS A 128 1.78 7.22 9.18
CA LYS A 128 1.21 8.53 9.54
C LYS A 128 2.31 9.54 9.90
N ALA A 129 3.18 9.22 10.85
CA ALA A 129 4.15 10.17 11.39
C ALA A 129 5.35 10.44 10.45
N ASN A 130 5.90 9.40 9.80
CA ASN A 130 7.15 9.50 9.05
C ASN A 130 6.95 9.60 7.53
N HIS A 131 5.80 9.14 7.02
CA HIS A 131 5.50 9.09 5.58
C HIS A 131 4.28 9.93 5.20
N ARG A 132 3.80 10.80 6.12
CA ARG A 132 2.74 11.78 5.89
C ARG A 132 1.39 11.20 5.46
N MET A 133 1.09 9.93 5.80
CA MET A 133 -0.21 9.32 5.51
C MET A 133 -1.37 9.95 6.31
N ASP A 134 -1.06 10.71 7.34
CA ASP A 134 -2.02 11.47 8.14
C ASP A 134 -2.53 12.74 7.43
N ARG A 135 -1.87 13.19 6.35
CA ARG A 135 -2.20 14.43 5.64
C ARG A 135 -1.94 14.31 4.14
N CYS A 136 -3.00 14.18 3.35
CA CYS A 136 -2.91 14.19 1.90
C CYS A 136 -2.83 15.64 1.36
N TRP A 137 -1.85 15.91 0.50
CA TRP A 137 -1.69 17.16 -0.22
C TRP A 137 -2.24 17.12 -1.64
N LEU A 138 -2.46 15.92 -2.15
CA LEU A 138 -3.07 15.69 -3.45
C LEU A 138 -4.60 15.80 -3.32
N LYS A 139 -5.27 16.23 -4.38
CA LYS A 139 -6.71 16.45 -4.37
C LYS A 139 -7.48 15.33 -5.05
N GLY A 140 -8.69 15.12 -4.56
CA GLY A 140 -9.64 14.19 -5.12
C GLY A 140 -9.31 12.73 -4.86
N LYS A 141 -10.21 11.83 -5.22
CA LYS A 141 -10.10 10.38 -5.01
C LYS A 141 -8.82 9.77 -5.60
N LEU A 142 -8.37 10.28 -6.76
CA LEU A 142 -7.13 9.84 -7.38
C LEU A 142 -5.92 10.31 -6.58
N GLY A 143 -5.96 11.54 -6.06
CA GLY A 143 -4.92 12.07 -5.18
C GLY A 143 -4.75 11.23 -3.92
N ASP A 144 -5.83 10.83 -3.26
CA ASP A 144 -5.80 9.95 -2.09
C ASP A 144 -5.24 8.57 -2.43
N ALA A 145 -5.61 8.00 -3.59
CA ALA A 145 -5.08 6.71 -4.03
C ALA A 145 -3.56 6.76 -4.27
N LEU A 146 -3.09 7.76 -5.01
CA LEU A 146 -1.67 7.98 -5.27
C LEU A 146 -0.90 8.23 -3.97
N HIS A 147 -1.42 9.09 -3.09
CA HIS A 147 -0.81 9.39 -1.81
C HIS A 147 -0.63 8.14 -0.96
N THR A 148 -1.65 7.29 -0.86
CA THR A 148 -1.61 6.04 -0.09
C THR A 148 -0.51 5.10 -0.60
N VAL A 149 -0.39 4.94 -1.93
CA VAL A 149 0.66 4.12 -2.56
C VAL A 149 2.05 4.72 -2.34
N LEU A 150 2.20 6.04 -2.49
CA LEU A 150 3.48 6.73 -2.29
C LEU A 150 3.98 6.62 -0.83
N CYS A 151 3.09 6.74 0.15
CA CYS A 151 3.42 6.53 1.56
C CYS A 151 3.94 5.10 1.82
N ALA A 152 3.27 4.08 1.25
CA ALA A 152 3.68 2.69 1.36
C ALA A 152 5.02 2.43 0.67
N THR A 153 5.23 3.00 -0.51
CA THR A 153 6.50 2.93 -1.26
C THR A 153 7.64 3.55 -0.47
N GLY A 154 7.44 4.75 0.09
CA GLY A 154 8.42 5.42 0.93
C GLY A 154 8.80 4.60 2.17
N PHE A 155 7.83 3.96 2.81
CA PHE A 155 8.07 3.05 3.92
C PHE A 155 8.95 1.86 3.50
N ASN A 156 8.62 1.19 2.41
CA ASN A 156 9.37 0.05 1.89
C ASN A 156 10.78 0.44 1.46
N LEU A 157 10.95 1.59 0.82
CA LEU A 157 12.26 2.11 0.43
C LEU A 157 13.14 2.35 1.67
N ARG A 158 12.60 2.98 2.71
CA ARG A 158 13.31 3.17 3.97
C ARG A 158 13.67 1.84 4.63
N TRP A 159 12.79 0.86 4.59
CA TRP A 159 13.06 -0.49 5.08
C TRP A 159 14.21 -1.14 4.30
N LEU A 160 14.18 -1.06 2.96
CA LEU A 160 15.22 -1.59 2.09
C LEU A 160 16.57 -0.95 2.38
N LEU A 161 16.66 0.38 2.46
CA LEU A 161 17.87 1.10 2.79
C LEU A 161 18.46 0.66 4.15
N ARG A 162 17.63 0.48 5.14
CA ARG A 162 18.05 -0.06 6.45
C ARG A 162 18.58 -1.50 6.34
N ALA A 163 17.92 -2.34 5.54
CA ALA A 163 18.39 -3.70 5.31
C ALA A 163 19.75 -3.71 4.62
N MET A 164 19.96 -2.86 3.62
CA MET A 164 21.25 -2.71 2.93
C MET A 164 22.38 -2.29 3.89
N VAL A 165 22.11 -1.32 4.77
CA VAL A 165 23.07 -0.90 5.80
C VAL A 165 23.42 -2.05 6.76
N ARG A 166 22.43 -2.80 7.23
CA ARG A 166 22.63 -3.97 8.12
C ARG A 166 23.45 -5.08 7.46
N LEU A 167 23.27 -5.26 6.15
CA LEU A 167 24.04 -6.24 5.38
C LEU A 167 25.45 -5.76 5.01
N GLY A 168 25.85 -4.55 5.43
CA GLY A 168 27.16 -4.01 5.16
C GLY A 168 27.38 -3.68 3.68
N LEU A 169 26.31 -3.49 2.89
CA LEU A 169 26.42 -3.10 1.49
C LEU A 169 27.03 -1.71 1.39
N LYS A 170 28.30 -1.67 0.94
CA LYS A 170 29.08 -0.42 0.85
C LYS A 170 28.51 0.53 -0.20
N ALA A 171 28.74 1.83 -0.01
CA ALA A 171 28.32 2.91 -0.93
C ALA A 171 28.76 2.70 -2.40
N VAL A 172 29.82 1.91 -2.63
CA VAL A 172 30.30 1.52 -3.98
C VAL A 172 29.23 0.75 -4.75
N PHE A 173 28.50 -0.17 -4.10
CA PHE A 173 27.41 -0.89 -4.76
C PHE A 173 26.25 0.04 -5.14
N LEU A 174 25.89 0.96 -4.25
CA LEU A 174 24.87 1.97 -4.54
C LEU A 174 25.26 2.88 -5.71
N ARG A 175 26.52 3.28 -5.79
CA ARG A 175 27.05 4.06 -6.92
C ARG A 175 26.98 3.29 -8.24
N SER A 176 27.30 1.99 -8.25
CA SER A 176 27.23 1.16 -9.46
C SER A 176 25.79 0.96 -9.91
N LEU A 177 24.88 0.71 -8.98
CA LEU A 177 23.45 0.60 -9.25
C LEU A 177 22.87 1.91 -9.79
N TRP A 178 23.23 3.03 -9.17
CA TRP A 178 22.81 4.38 -9.59
C TRP A 178 23.30 4.73 -11.00
N ARG A 179 24.58 4.41 -11.30
CA ARG A 179 25.14 4.60 -12.66
C ARG A 179 24.39 3.79 -13.70
N ARG A 180 24.04 2.53 -13.42
CA ARG A 180 23.26 1.68 -14.35
C ARG A 180 21.85 2.22 -14.55
N LEU A 181 21.20 2.70 -13.48
CA LEU A 181 19.88 3.30 -13.56
C LEU A 181 19.89 4.59 -14.40
N LEU A 182 20.85 5.47 -14.16
CA LEU A 182 21.04 6.69 -14.96
C LEU A 182 21.32 6.36 -16.42
N ALA A 183 22.20 5.41 -16.71
CA ALA A 183 22.50 4.98 -18.07
C ALA A 183 21.23 4.47 -18.78
N ALA A 184 20.43 3.64 -18.11
CA ALA A 184 19.16 3.12 -18.67
C ALA A 184 18.13 4.23 -18.94
N ILE A 185 18.06 5.25 -18.07
CA ILE A 185 17.18 6.42 -18.27
C ILE A 185 17.65 7.21 -19.50
N LEU A 186 18.93 7.53 -19.58
CA LEU A 186 19.51 8.30 -20.68
C LEU A 186 19.39 7.57 -22.02
N GLU A 187 19.62 6.25 -22.05
CA GLU A 187 19.38 5.44 -23.25
C GLU A 187 17.92 5.44 -23.68
N ASN A 188 16.99 5.45 -22.73
CA ASN A 188 15.56 5.50 -23.05
C ASN A 188 15.15 6.88 -23.59
N GLU A 189 15.73 7.96 -23.08
CA GLU A 189 15.54 9.32 -23.62
C GLU A 189 16.13 9.43 -25.02
N ALA A 190 17.36 8.97 -25.24
CA ALA A 190 17.99 8.98 -26.56
C ALA A 190 17.18 8.17 -27.60
N ARG A 191 16.61 7.02 -27.20
CA ARG A 191 15.70 6.24 -28.07
C ARG A 191 14.39 6.97 -28.38
N ARG A 192 13.87 7.77 -27.46
CA ARG A 192 12.68 8.60 -27.68
C ARG A 192 12.97 9.75 -28.62
N ASP A 193 14.12 10.38 -28.49
CA ASP A 193 14.52 11.49 -29.36
C ASP A 193 14.86 11.01 -30.78
N ALA A 194 15.50 9.85 -30.92
CA ALA A 194 15.75 9.22 -32.24
C ALA A 194 14.42 8.86 -32.96
N ARG A 195 13.37 8.51 -32.23
CA ARG A 195 12.03 8.27 -32.81
C ARG A 195 11.28 9.57 -33.17
N ARG A 196 11.67 10.71 -32.63
CA ARG A 196 11.07 12.02 -32.87
C ARG A 196 11.81 12.80 -33.98
N ALA A 197 12.95 12.35 -34.42
CA ALA A 197 13.68 12.97 -35.52
C ALA A 197 12.85 12.92 -36.81
N PRO A 198 12.55 14.06 -37.45
CA PRO A 198 11.78 14.09 -38.67
C PRO A 198 12.52 13.34 -39.78
N GLY A 199 11.78 12.42 -40.43
CA GLY A 199 12.29 11.68 -41.59
C GLY A 199 12.75 12.66 -42.69
N VAL A 200 14.00 12.56 -43.11
CA VAL A 200 14.51 13.31 -44.24
C VAL A 200 13.90 12.70 -45.51
N VAL A 201 13.00 13.45 -46.17
CA VAL A 201 12.48 13.08 -47.49
C VAL A 201 13.52 13.47 -48.53
N PHE A 202 14.16 12.50 -49.12
CA PHE A 202 14.96 12.72 -50.35
C PHE A 202 13.97 12.80 -51.53
N GLN A 203 13.84 13.99 -52.15
CA GLN A 203 13.29 14.11 -53.50
C GLN A 203 14.49 14.00 -54.45
N GLY A 204 14.56 12.87 -55.18
CA GLY A 204 15.43 12.74 -56.35
C GLY A 204 14.85 13.39 -57.56
N TRP A 205 15.65 14.03 -58.36
CA TRP A 205 15.35 14.58 -59.69
C TRP A 205 15.23 13.44 -60.72
#